data_def6081f67b0929a4592ec286bb79c61
#
_entry.id   def6081f67b0929a4592ec286bb79c61
#
_cell.length_a   1.000
_cell.length_b   1.000
_cell.length_c   1.000
_cell.angle_alpha   90.00
_cell.angle_beta   90.00
_cell.angle_gamma   90.00
#
_symmetry.space_group_name_H-M   'P 1'
#
loop_
_entity.id
_entity.type
_entity.pdbx_description
1 polymer ?
#
loop_
_entity_poly.entity_id
_entity_poly.type
_entity_poly.pdbx_seq_one_letter_code
_entity_poly.pdbx_strand_id
1 'polypeptide(L)'
;YFLLQVLQVVILPLPAAVCYIPGAIIWGPLKATFIASAGVICGSLICYIIGRFWGRKAVIWIAGQEATDKYVSQFGKRGKTIFVLMQILPFFPDDILCLIAGLTGMNFVFFAATITLVRPFIIAAYCYLGSGTVIPFTGWGIWVWIAIFAVCIVLAILSLKYQSRFENWLVKKFSRKNKNDE
;
A
#
# COMPACT_ATOMS: atom_id res chain seq x y z
N TYR A 1 -1.06 -0.50 20.14
CA TYR A 1 -1.47 -0.90 18.79
C TYR A 1 -1.29 0.25 17.79
N PHE A 2 -1.80 1.46 18.07
CA PHE A 2 -1.63 2.65 17.21
C PHE A 2 -0.15 2.92 16.86
N LEU A 3 0.73 2.98 17.87
CA LEU A 3 2.16 3.20 17.65
C LEU A 3 2.81 2.11 16.79
N LEU A 4 2.38 0.86 16.95
CA LEU A 4 2.85 -0.23 16.10
C LEU A 4 2.48 0.01 14.63
N GLN A 5 1.27 0.54 14.38
CA GLN A 5 0.84 0.86 13.01
C GLN A 5 1.63 2.01 12.39
N VAL A 6 1.99 3.03 13.18
CA VAL A 6 2.88 4.10 12.72
C VAL A 6 4.27 3.55 12.40
N LEU A 7 4.80 2.72 13.30
CA LEU A 7 6.16 2.19 13.20
C LEU A 7 6.34 1.26 11.99
N GLN A 8 5.33 0.40 11.73
CA GLN A 8 5.37 -0.50 10.57
C GLN A 8 5.44 0.26 9.24
N VAL A 9 4.71 1.36 9.11
CA VAL A 9 4.71 2.17 7.88
C VAL A 9 6.03 2.91 7.69
N VAL A 10 6.64 3.39 8.78
CA VAL A 10 7.82 4.26 8.71
C VAL A 10 9.13 3.48 8.66
N ILE A 11 9.26 2.40 9.45
CA ILE A 11 10.55 1.75 9.71
C ILE A 11 10.54 0.26 9.36
N LEU A 12 9.44 -0.44 9.66
CA LEU A 12 9.39 -1.91 9.61
C LEU A 12 8.64 -2.37 8.36
N PRO A 13 9.30 -2.99 7.38
CA PRO A 13 8.61 -3.56 6.20
C PRO A 13 7.91 -4.87 6.57
N LEU A 14 6.99 -4.82 7.54
CA LEU A 14 6.20 -5.98 7.95
C LEU A 14 4.99 -6.16 7.02
N PRO A 15 4.63 -7.42 6.70
CA PRO A 15 3.38 -7.67 6.00
C PRO A 15 2.20 -7.11 6.78
N ALA A 16 1.41 -6.25 6.15
CA ALA A 16 0.30 -5.52 6.78
C ALA A 16 -0.68 -6.44 7.53
N ALA A 17 -0.94 -7.65 7.00
CA ALA A 17 -1.80 -8.65 7.63
C ALA A 17 -1.32 -9.06 9.04
N VAL A 18 0.01 -9.18 9.23
CA VAL A 18 0.60 -9.55 10.54
C VAL A 18 0.31 -8.50 11.61
N CYS A 19 0.14 -7.26 11.21
CA CYS A 19 -0.13 -6.16 12.14
C CYS A 19 -1.63 -5.91 12.35
N TYR A 20 -2.47 -6.14 11.33
CA TYR A 20 -3.91 -5.85 11.42
C TYR A 20 -4.71 -6.97 12.07
N ILE A 21 -4.42 -8.24 11.73
CA ILE A 21 -5.20 -9.39 12.18
C ILE A 21 -5.18 -9.57 13.70
N PRO A 22 -4.02 -9.54 14.39
CA PRO A 22 -4.01 -9.67 15.86
C PRO A 22 -4.80 -8.57 16.56
N GLY A 23 -4.71 -7.32 16.05
CA GLY A 23 -5.52 -6.23 16.58
C GLY A 23 -7.02 -6.47 16.41
N ALA A 24 -7.44 -7.00 15.26
CA ALA A 24 -8.83 -7.32 14.99
C ALA A 24 -9.36 -8.47 15.88
N ILE A 25 -8.54 -9.45 16.22
CA ILE A 25 -8.89 -10.55 17.13
C ILE A 25 -9.03 -10.03 18.56
N ILE A 26 -8.10 -9.18 19.03
CA ILE A 26 -8.06 -8.71 20.43
C ILE A 26 -9.14 -7.67 20.73
N TRP A 27 -9.30 -6.66 19.87
CA TRP A 27 -10.20 -5.52 20.12
C TRP A 27 -11.47 -5.53 19.27
N GLY A 28 -11.64 -6.55 18.42
CA GLY A 28 -12.72 -6.64 17.44
C GLY A 28 -12.40 -5.85 16.17
N PRO A 29 -13.01 -6.25 15.02
CA PRO A 29 -12.65 -5.72 13.71
C PRO A 29 -12.91 -4.22 13.57
N LEU A 30 -14.01 -3.72 14.13
CA LEU A 30 -14.38 -2.30 14.01
C LEU A 30 -13.38 -1.39 14.73
N LYS A 31 -13.11 -1.65 16.01
CA LYS A 31 -12.16 -0.84 16.80
C LYS A 31 -10.74 -0.93 16.23
N ALA A 32 -10.32 -2.13 15.86
CA ALA A 32 -9.01 -2.35 15.25
C ALA A 32 -8.87 -1.55 13.94
N THR A 33 -9.90 -1.54 13.09
CA THR A 33 -9.92 -0.76 11.85
C THR A 33 -9.72 0.72 12.09
N PHE A 34 -10.45 1.32 13.04
CA PHE A 34 -10.31 2.75 13.34
C PHE A 34 -8.91 3.10 13.87
N ILE A 35 -8.41 2.34 14.85
CA ILE A 35 -7.10 2.59 15.46
C ILE A 35 -5.98 2.37 14.43
N ALA A 36 -6.06 1.27 13.65
CA ALA A 36 -5.08 0.99 12.62
C ALA A 36 -5.10 2.03 11.51
N SER A 37 -6.27 2.45 11.04
CA SER A 37 -6.40 3.48 10.01
C SER A 37 -5.79 4.80 10.46
N ALA A 38 -6.06 5.24 11.69
CA ALA A 38 -5.44 6.43 12.24
C ALA A 38 -3.91 6.31 12.29
N GLY A 39 -3.38 5.17 12.78
CA GLY A 39 -1.93 4.93 12.85
C GLY A 39 -1.27 4.88 11.48
N VAL A 40 -1.86 4.18 10.52
CA VAL A 40 -1.35 4.07 9.14
C VAL A 40 -1.39 5.42 8.41
N ILE A 41 -2.48 6.20 8.58
CA ILE A 41 -2.57 7.55 8.01
C ILE A 41 -1.46 8.44 8.59
N CYS A 42 -1.29 8.46 9.92
CA CYS A 42 -0.20 9.21 10.55
C CYS A 42 1.18 8.77 10.04
N GLY A 43 1.45 7.47 9.97
CA GLY A 43 2.69 6.91 9.44
C GLY A 43 2.94 7.31 7.98
N SER A 44 1.90 7.25 7.14
CA SER A 44 1.98 7.65 5.73
C SER A 44 2.27 9.15 5.56
N LEU A 45 1.68 10.00 6.41
CA LEU A 45 1.98 11.44 6.44
C LEU A 45 3.44 11.69 6.84
N ILE A 46 3.96 10.97 7.84
CA ILE A 46 5.36 11.04 8.25
C ILE A 46 6.27 10.61 7.09
N CYS A 47 5.98 9.50 6.40
CA CYS A 47 6.72 9.07 5.22
C CYS A 47 6.71 10.13 4.11
N TYR A 48 5.56 10.73 3.83
CA TYR A 48 5.47 11.82 2.86
C TYR A 48 6.35 13.02 3.25
N ILE A 49 6.33 13.43 4.53
CA ILE A 49 7.15 14.53 5.06
C ILE A 49 8.63 14.19 4.93
N ILE A 50 9.04 12.98 5.30
CA ILE A 50 10.42 12.49 5.13
C ILE A 50 10.85 12.59 3.66
N GLY A 51 10.04 12.07 2.74
CA GLY A 51 10.32 12.16 1.31
C GLY A 51 10.42 13.59 0.80
N ARG A 52 9.58 14.49 1.33
CA ARG A 52 9.51 15.91 0.92
C ARG A 52 10.68 16.74 1.39
N PHE A 53 11.06 16.60 2.66
CA PHE A 53 12.07 17.45 3.31
C PHE A 53 13.47 16.86 3.30
N TRP A 54 13.62 15.56 3.48
CA TRP A 54 14.91 14.89 3.49
C TRP A 54 15.36 14.42 2.11
N GLY A 55 14.46 14.43 1.13
CA GLY A 55 14.77 14.23 -0.26
C GLY A 55 15.26 12.84 -0.62
N ARG A 56 15.91 12.75 -1.80
CA ARG A 56 16.29 11.47 -2.41
C ARG A 56 17.21 10.61 -1.55
N LYS A 57 18.12 11.22 -0.75
CA LYS A 57 19.06 10.46 0.10
C LYS A 57 18.32 9.64 1.16
N ALA A 58 17.34 10.24 1.84
CA ALA A 58 16.54 9.55 2.84
C ALA A 58 15.67 8.45 2.23
N VAL A 59 15.07 8.73 1.05
CA VAL A 59 14.24 7.74 0.35
C VAL A 59 15.09 6.54 -0.08
N ILE A 60 16.29 6.76 -0.61
CA ILE A 60 17.24 5.69 -0.98
C ILE A 60 17.66 4.88 0.24
N TRP A 61 17.87 5.53 1.39
CA TRP A 61 18.28 4.84 2.61
C TRP A 61 17.15 3.90 3.14
N ILE A 62 15.89 4.30 3.03
CA ILE A 62 14.72 3.52 3.52
C ILE A 62 14.26 2.49 2.48
N ALA A 63 14.10 2.91 1.22
CA ALA A 63 13.47 2.12 0.15
C ALA A 63 14.47 1.41 -0.76
N GLY A 64 15.75 1.81 -0.72
CA GLY A 64 16.79 1.36 -1.66
C GLY A 64 16.81 2.16 -2.96
N GLN A 65 17.97 2.14 -3.62
CA GLN A 65 18.21 2.94 -4.84
C GLN A 65 17.36 2.45 -6.02
N GLU A 66 17.31 1.15 -6.23
CA GLU A 66 16.60 0.53 -7.36
C GLU A 66 15.08 0.84 -7.29
N ALA A 67 14.46 0.66 -6.12
CA ALA A 67 13.05 0.97 -5.92
C ALA A 67 12.79 2.48 -6.10
N THR A 68 13.66 3.34 -5.57
CA THR A 68 13.52 4.79 -5.70
C THR A 68 13.56 5.21 -7.16
N ASP A 69 14.55 4.77 -7.93
CA ASP A 69 14.71 5.15 -9.35
C ASP A 69 13.57 4.62 -10.21
N LYS A 70 13.15 3.39 -9.95
CA LYS A 70 12.02 2.76 -10.63
C LYS A 70 10.73 3.55 -10.43
N TYR A 71 10.34 3.84 -9.20
CA TYR A 71 9.09 4.52 -8.95
C TYR A 71 9.13 6.03 -9.26
N VAL A 72 10.24 6.72 -9.03
CA VAL A 72 10.39 8.13 -9.42
C VAL A 72 10.24 8.30 -10.93
N SER A 73 10.82 7.42 -11.74
CA SER A 73 10.66 7.47 -13.20
C SER A 73 9.22 7.26 -13.67
N GLN A 74 8.45 6.46 -12.94
CA GLN A 74 7.04 6.19 -13.25
C GLN A 74 6.11 7.36 -12.86
N PHE A 75 6.50 8.16 -11.86
CA PHE A 75 5.70 9.29 -11.37
C PHE A 75 5.67 10.53 -12.27
N GLY A 76 6.42 10.60 -13.37
CA GLY A 76 6.49 11.69 -14.36
C GLY A 76 5.22 12.56 -14.49
N LYS A 77 4.79 12.89 -15.71
CA LYS A 77 3.64 13.80 -15.98
C LYS A 77 2.29 13.34 -15.38
N ARG A 78 2.12 12.04 -15.04
CA ARG A 78 0.86 11.46 -14.51
C ARG A 78 0.97 10.87 -13.08
N GLY A 79 1.88 11.39 -12.28
CA GLY A 79 2.17 10.86 -10.94
C GLY A 79 0.93 10.69 -10.05
N LYS A 80 -0.04 11.61 -10.11
CA LYS A 80 -1.28 11.53 -9.32
C LYS A 80 -2.11 10.29 -9.67
N THR A 81 -2.35 10.03 -10.95
CA THR A 81 -3.15 8.87 -11.39
C THR A 81 -2.45 7.56 -11.09
N ILE A 82 -1.13 7.53 -11.32
CA ILE A 82 -0.30 6.35 -11.05
C ILE A 82 -0.27 6.07 -9.54
N PHE A 83 -0.15 7.09 -8.71
CA PHE A 83 -0.19 6.96 -7.25
C PHE A 83 -1.50 6.31 -6.77
N VAL A 84 -2.66 6.85 -7.19
CA VAL A 84 -3.96 6.28 -6.81
C VAL A 84 -4.10 4.83 -7.28
N LEU A 85 -3.71 4.55 -8.52
CA LEU A 85 -3.80 3.20 -9.07
C LEU A 85 -2.94 2.20 -8.30
N MET A 86 -1.68 2.57 -8.02
CA MET A 86 -0.75 1.73 -7.27
C MET A 86 -1.17 1.55 -5.80
N GLN A 87 -1.86 2.54 -5.21
CA GLN A 87 -2.37 2.47 -3.86
C GLN A 87 -3.54 1.48 -3.70
N ILE A 88 -4.32 1.27 -4.77
CA ILE A 88 -5.45 0.32 -4.78
C ILE A 88 -4.95 -1.10 -5.04
N LEU A 89 -3.87 -1.25 -5.80
CA LEU A 89 -3.34 -2.56 -6.18
C LEU A 89 -2.50 -3.17 -5.05
N PRO A 90 -2.84 -4.35 -4.55
CA PRO A 90 -2.18 -4.97 -3.38
C PRO A 90 -0.74 -5.47 -3.64
N PHE A 91 -0.22 -5.28 -4.85
CA PHE A 91 1.10 -5.78 -5.26
C PHE A 91 2.22 -4.76 -5.11
N PHE A 92 1.90 -3.51 -4.81
CA PHE A 92 2.89 -2.46 -4.68
C PHE A 92 3.20 -2.18 -3.21
N PRO A 93 4.47 -1.89 -2.87
CA PRO A 93 4.84 -1.46 -1.53
C PRO A 93 4.33 -0.02 -1.32
N ASP A 94 3.12 0.08 -0.84
CA ASP A 94 2.36 1.31 -0.68
C ASP A 94 3.03 2.32 0.28
N ASP A 95 3.83 1.85 1.23
CA ASP A 95 4.59 2.71 2.13
C ASP A 95 5.76 3.41 1.41
N ILE A 96 6.44 2.70 0.49
CA ILE A 96 7.47 3.30 -0.37
C ILE A 96 6.84 4.35 -1.29
N LEU A 97 5.63 4.11 -1.78
CA LEU A 97 4.92 5.08 -2.62
C LEU A 97 4.63 6.39 -1.86
N CYS A 98 4.39 6.34 -0.55
CA CYS A 98 4.21 7.53 0.28
C CYS A 98 5.49 8.38 0.35
N LEU A 99 6.65 7.74 0.52
CA LEU A 99 7.96 8.41 0.48
C LEU A 99 8.20 9.07 -0.89
N ILE A 100 7.90 8.36 -1.98
CA ILE A 100 8.11 8.85 -3.33
C ILE A 100 7.13 9.97 -3.68
N ALA A 101 5.89 9.90 -3.23
CA ALA A 101 4.93 10.99 -3.39
C ALA A 101 5.44 12.29 -2.74
N GLY A 102 6.07 12.19 -1.57
CA GLY A 102 6.77 13.32 -0.93
C GLY A 102 7.94 13.83 -1.78
N LEU A 103 8.83 12.92 -2.22
CA LEU A 103 10.01 13.23 -3.02
C LEU A 103 9.67 13.91 -4.35
N THR A 104 8.63 13.46 -5.04
CA THR A 104 8.19 14.02 -6.33
C THR A 104 7.41 15.32 -6.20
N GLY A 105 7.21 15.81 -4.98
CA GLY A 105 6.51 17.06 -4.73
C GLY A 105 5.03 17.04 -5.02
N MET A 106 4.38 15.87 -4.91
CA MET A 106 2.93 15.74 -5.04
C MET A 106 2.20 16.69 -4.08
N ASN A 107 1.05 17.22 -4.50
CA ASN A 107 0.25 18.09 -3.64
C ASN A 107 -0.18 17.35 -2.36
N PHE A 108 0.10 17.93 -1.20
CA PHE A 108 -0.18 17.34 0.12
C PHE A 108 -1.66 17.02 0.32
N VAL A 109 -2.56 17.94 -0.07
CA VAL A 109 -4.01 17.75 0.09
C VAL A 109 -4.49 16.56 -0.73
N PHE A 110 -4.02 16.43 -1.98
CA PHE A 110 -4.35 15.28 -2.82
C PHE A 110 -3.82 13.97 -2.23
N PHE A 111 -2.58 13.96 -1.74
CA PHE A 111 -1.97 12.81 -1.09
C PHE A 111 -2.77 12.40 0.16
N ALA A 112 -3.00 13.33 1.08
CA ALA A 112 -3.74 13.09 2.32
C ALA A 112 -5.16 12.58 2.06
N ALA A 113 -5.88 13.21 1.12
CA ALA A 113 -7.23 12.78 0.73
C ALA A 113 -7.23 11.34 0.18
N THR A 114 -6.27 11.01 -0.70
CA THR A 114 -6.17 9.65 -1.27
C THR A 114 -5.91 8.61 -0.19
N ILE A 115 -4.93 8.84 0.70
CA ILE A 115 -4.61 7.91 1.79
C ILE A 115 -5.80 7.74 2.74
N THR A 116 -6.44 8.85 3.13
CA THR A 116 -7.57 8.82 4.07
C THR A 116 -8.80 8.12 3.48
N LEU A 117 -8.99 8.18 2.17
CA LEU A 117 -10.10 7.49 1.51
C LEU A 117 -9.79 6.01 1.24
N VAL A 118 -8.59 5.70 0.73
CA VAL A 118 -8.29 4.34 0.24
C VAL A 118 -7.88 3.39 1.37
N ARG A 119 -6.99 3.82 2.26
CA ARG A 119 -6.41 2.96 3.31
C ARG A 119 -7.43 2.35 4.27
N PRO A 120 -8.40 3.09 4.82
CA PRO A 120 -9.37 2.53 5.76
C PRO A 120 -10.19 1.36 5.20
N PHE A 121 -10.55 1.42 3.90
CA PHE A 121 -11.27 0.31 3.26
C PHE A 121 -10.44 -0.96 3.18
N ILE A 122 -9.17 -0.83 2.81
CA ILE A 122 -8.24 -1.96 2.73
C ILE A 122 -8.00 -2.54 4.13
N ILE A 123 -7.76 -1.69 5.14
CA ILE A 123 -7.56 -2.11 6.54
C ILE A 123 -8.81 -2.78 7.09
N ALA A 124 -10.01 -2.24 6.80
CA ALA A 124 -11.27 -2.86 7.17
C ALA A 124 -11.39 -4.27 6.59
N ALA A 125 -11.07 -4.44 5.31
CA ALA A 125 -11.09 -5.77 4.70
C ALA A 125 -10.16 -6.76 5.44
N TYR A 126 -8.92 -6.36 5.77
CA TYR A 126 -8.01 -7.21 6.55
C TYR A 126 -8.54 -7.51 7.95
N CYS A 127 -9.09 -6.51 8.65
CA CYS A 127 -9.60 -6.69 10.01
C CYS A 127 -10.85 -7.58 10.03
N TYR A 128 -11.81 -7.37 9.14
CA TYR A 128 -13.04 -8.16 9.11
C TYR A 128 -12.82 -9.58 8.61
N LEU A 129 -12.04 -9.76 7.55
CA LEU A 129 -11.70 -11.10 7.05
C LEU A 129 -10.80 -11.84 8.04
N GLY A 130 -9.76 -11.19 8.55
CA GLY A 130 -8.78 -11.82 9.42
C GLY A 130 -9.25 -12.07 10.87
N SER A 131 -10.32 -11.43 11.34
CA SER A 131 -10.86 -11.65 12.70
C SER A 131 -11.65 -12.94 12.86
N GLY A 132 -11.95 -13.66 11.78
CA GLY A 132 -12.82 -14.84 11.83
C GLY A 132 -14.32 -14.53 11.99
N THR A 133 -14.71 -13.24 12.03
CA THR A 133 -16.12 -12.83 12.18
C THR A 133 -16.94 -13.09 10.91
N VAL A 134 -16.32 -12.93 9.74
CA VAL A 134 -16.97 -13.16 8.43
C VAL A 134 -16.71 -14.59 7.95
N ILE A 135 -15.48 -15.06 8.07
CA ILE A 135 -15.07 -16.42 7.68
C ILE A 135 -14.52 -17.09 8.93
N PRO A 136 -15.26 -18.02 9.55
CA PRO A 136 -14.80 -18.70 10.77
C PRO A 136 -13.53 -19.51 10.49
N PHE A 137 -12.66 -19.61 11.49
CA PHE A 137 -11.45 -20.44 11.41
C PHE A 137 -11.71 -21.94 11.60
N THR A 138 -13.00 -22.34 11.76
CA THR A 138 -13.42 -23.72 12.00
C THR A 138 -14.46 -24.16 10.97
N GLY A 139 -14.63 -25.46 10.80
CA GLY A 139 -15.63 -26.02 9.90
C GLY A 139 -15.40 -25.66 8.44
N TRP A 140 -16.43 -25.17 7.77
CA TRP A 140 -16.39 -24.81 6.34
C TRP A 140 -15.42 -23.65 6.03
N GLY A 141 -15.16 -22.78 6.99
CA GLY A 141 -14.29 -21.62 6.81
C GLY A 141 -12.83 -22.00 6.54
N ILE A 142 -12.37 -23.17 7.02
CA ILE A 142 -11.01 -23.67 6.74
C ILE A 142 -10.79 -23.84 5.23
N TRP A 143 -11.76 -24.39 4.51
CA TRP A 143 -11.66 -24.59 3.07
C TRP A 143 -11.60 -23.26 2.31
N VAL A 144 -12.35 -22.26 2.79
CA VAL A 144 -12.30 -20.89 2.23
C VAL A 144 -10.93 -20.25 2.47
N TRP A 145 -10.35 -20.41 3.66
CA TRP A 145 -9.01 -19.91 3.96
C TRP A 145 -7.94 -20.57 3.10
N ILE A 146 -8.01 -21.89 2.90
CA ILE A 146 -7.10 -22.62 2.00
C ILE A 146 -7.23 -22.09 0.56
N ALA A 147 -8.45 -21.87 0.08
CA ALA A 147 -8.68 -21.31 -1.26
C ALA A 147 -8.13 -19.89 -1.40
N ILE A 148 -8.38 -19.02 -0.42
CA ILE A 148 -7.82 -17.66 -0.38
C ILE A 148 -6.29 -17.71 -0.39
N PHE A 149 -5.69 -18.57 0.43
CA PHE A 149 -4.23 -18.70 0.51
C PHE A 149 -3.63 -19.20 -0.80
N ALA A 150 -4.26 -20.19 -1.44
CA ALA A 150 -3.87 -20.67 -2.75
C ALA A 150 -3.95 -19.56 -3.83
N VAL A 151 -5.04 -18.81 -3.85
CA VAL A 151 -5.21 -17.67 -4.76
C VAL A 151 -4.15 -16.59 -4.50
N CYS A 152 -3.88 -16.26 -3.23
CA CYS A 152 -2.83 -15.30 -2.87
C CYS A 152 -1.44 -15.76 -3.33
N ILE A 153 -1.11 -17.04 -3.17
CA ILE A 153 0.16 -17.60 -3.65
C ILE A 153 0.24 -17.51 -5.18
N VAL A 154 -0.82 -17.90 -5.89
CA VAL A 154 -0.86 -17.80 -7.35
C VAL A 154 -0.70 -16.36 -7.81
N LEU A 155 -1.41 -15.41 -7.17
CA LEU A 155 -1.30 -13.99 -7.47
C LEU A 155 0.09 -13.45 -7.13
N ALA A 156 0.71 -13.89 -6.04
CA ALA A 156 2.08 -13.51 -5.69
C ALA A 156 3.08 -14.01 -6.73
N ILE A 157 2.98 -15.27 -7.16
CA ILE A 157 3.83 -15.84 -8.21
C ILE A 157 3.61 -15.11 -9.55
N LEU A 158 2.36 -14.85 -9.90
CA LEU A 158 2.03 -14.08 -11.11
C LEU A 158 2.56 -12.65 -11.02
N SER A 159 2.45 -11.98 -9.87
CA SER A 159 2.96 -10.63 -9.68
C SER A 159 4.49 -10.60 -9.83
N LEU A 160 5.22 -11.51 -9.21
CA LEU A 160 6.67 -11.61 -9.36
C LEU A 160 7.08 -11.90 -10.81
N LYS A 161 6.34 -12.78 -11.50
CA LYS A 161 6.63 -13.15 -12.89
C LYS A 161 6.23 -12.07 -13.90
N TYR A 162 5.14 -11.36 -13.65
CA TYR A 162 4.59 -10.39 -14.59
C TYR A 162 4.75 -8.92 -14.14
N GLN A 163 5.32 -8.67 -12.96
CA GLN A 163 5.48 -7.33 -12.38
C GLN A 163 6.13 -6.36 -13.38
N SER A 164 7.25 -6.74 -13.99
CA SER A 164 7.94 -5.91 -14.98
C SER A 164 7.15 -5.71 -16.28
N ARG A 165 6.36 -6.71 -16.70
CA ARG A 165 5.52 -6.60 -17.92
C ARG A 165 4.27 -5.75 -17.66
N PHE A 166 3.65 -5.92 -16.50
CA PHE A 166 2.43 -5.19 -16.13
C PHE A 166 2.72 -3.72 -15.85
N GLU A 167 3.80 -3.42 -15.15
CA GLU A 167 4.28 -2.07 -14.93
C GLU A 167 4.60 -1.36 -16.25
N ASN A 168 5.38 -2.00 -17.12
CA ASN A 168 5.72 -1.46 -18.44
C ASN A 168 4.49 -1.29 -19.33
N TRP A 169 3.49 -2.18 -19.24
CA TRP A 169 2.24 -2.06 -19.97
C TRP A 169 1.40 -0.88 -19.48
N LEU A 170 1.26 -0.70 -18.16
CA LEU A 170 0.58 0.44 -17.56
C LEU A 170 1.23 1.76 -17.99
N VAL A 171 2.53 1.87 -17.82
CA VAL A 171 3.29 3.06 -18.21
C VAL A 171 3.14 3.33 -19.73
N LYS A 172 3.27 2.30 -20.57
CA LYS A 172 3.16 2.42 -22.02
C LYS A 172 1.75 2.77 -22.50
N LYS A 173 0.71 2.19 -21.87
CA LYS A 173 -0.69 2.48 -22.20
C LYS A 173 -1.08 3.92 -21.84
N PHE A 174 -0.63 4.40 -20.68
CA PHE A 174 -0.90 5.76 -20.23
C PHE A 174 0.02 6.80 -20.88
N SER A 175 1.23 6.42 -21.30
CA SER A 175 2.13 7.30 -22.06
C SER A 175 1.68 7.47 -23.52
N ARG A 176 1.13 6.41 -24.17
CA ARG A 176 0.64 6.50 -25.56
C ARG A 176 -0.57 7.43 -25.72
N LYS A 177 -1.43 7.52 -24.71
CA LYS A 177 -2.61 8.40 -24.76
C LYS A 177 -2.26 9.89 -24.75
N ASN A 178 -1.03 10.22 -24.33
CA ASN A 178 -0.56 11.61 -24.26
C ASN A 178 0.06 12.11 -25.58
N LYS A 179 0.38 11.19 -26.50
CA LYS A 179 0.97 11.55 -27.80
C LYS A 179 -0.09 11.86 -28.87
N ASN A 180 -1.35 11.52 -28.56
CA ASN A 180 -2.49 11.79 -29.45
C ASN A 180 -3.27 13.05 -29.04
N ASP A 181 -2.91 13.69 -27.92
CA ASP A 181 -3.57 14.89 -27.39
C ASP A 181 -2.67 16.15 -27.52
N GLU A 182 -1.49 16.03 -28.18
CA GLU A 182 -0.62 17.13 -28.65
C GLU A 182 -0.71 17.25 -30.20
#